data_c75bb2328d555f39757bd7fa920ef9e8
#
_entry.id   c75bb2328d555f39757bd7fa920ef9e8
#
_cell.length_a   1.000
_cell.length_b   1.000
_cell.length_c   1.000
_cell.angle_alpha   90.00
_cell.angle_beta   90.00
_cell.angle_gamma   90.00
#
_symmetry.space_group_name_H-M   'P 1'
#
loop_
_entity.id
_entity.type
_entity.pdbx_description
1 polymer ?
#
loop_
_entity_poly.entity_id
_entity_poly.type
_entity_poly.pdbx_seq_one_letter_code
_entity_poly.pdbx_strand_id
1 'polypeptide(L)'
;MTDLEAYYNKFNEEKRLDSRHGRVEFVTSMHYIHQCLDEIVKERAKEEIHILDIGAGTGRYSVPLAQEGFDVTAVELVKHNLGRLKQKGAGVHAYQGNAMNLKKFSDDSFDVTLLFG
;
A
#
# COMPACT_ATOMS: atom_id res chain seq x y z
N MET A 1 -0.03 -35.89 -1.02
CA MET A 1 -0.13 -34.43 -1.01
C MET A 1 -1.00 -33.96 -2.17
N THR A 2 -1.94 -33.10 -1.92
CA THR A 2 -2.76 -32.52 -2.98
C THR A 2 -1.97 -31.46 -3.76
N ASP A 3 -2.39 -31.17 -4.99
CA ASP A 3 -1.77 -30.10 -5.79
C ASP A 3 -1.84 -28.75 -5.09
N LEU A 4 -2.93 -28.51 -4.36
CA LEU A 4 -3.11 -27.28 -3.61
C LEU A 4 -2.09 -27.17 -2.45
N GLU A 5 -1.89 -28.27 -1.72
CA GLU A 5 -0.90 -28.31 -0.63
C GLU A 5 0.52 -28.09 -1.17
N ALA A 6 0.86 -28.72 -2.30
CA ALA A 6 2.15 -28.51 -2.94
C ALA A 6 2.36 -27.06 -3.35
N TYR A 7 1.32 -26.42 -3.88
CA TYR A 7 1.36 -25.00 -4.25
C TYR A 7 1.63 -24.12 -3.02
N TYR A 8 0.89 -24.32 -1.92
CA TYR A 8 1.08 -23.53 -0.71
C TYR A 8 2.44 -23.72 -0.08
N ASN A 9 2.95 -24.96 -0.06
CA ASN A 9 4.28 -25.24 0.46
C ASN A 9 5.37 -24.53 -0.34
N LYS A 10 5.25 -24.56 -1.66
CA LYS A 10 6.19 -23.87 -2.56
C LYS A 10 6.11 -22.34 -2.34
N PHE A 11 4.92 -21.80 -2.24
CA PHE A 11 4.71 -20.37 -2.00
C PHE A 11 5.34 -19.91 -0.68
N ASN A 12 5.16 -20.68 0.39
CA ASN A 12 5.73 -20.36 1.69
C ASN A 12 7.26 -20.41 1.66
N GLU A 13 7.82 -21.36 0.94
CA GLU A 13 9.27 -21.47 0.75
C GLU A 13 9.84 -20.28 0.00
N GLU A 14 9.23 -19.92 -1.12
CA GLU A 14 9.62 -18.77 -1.92
C GLU A 14 9.54 -17.48 -1.09
N LYS A 15 8.48 -17.31 -0.32
CA LYS A 15 8.29 -16.16 0.55
C LYS A 15 9.41 -16.05 1.59
N ARG A 16 9.84 -17.17 2.15
CA ARG A 16 10.92 -17.20 3.14
C ARG A 16 12.27 -16.87 2.52
N LEU A 17 12.55 -17.41 1.33
CA LEU A 17 13.78 -17.13 0.59
C LEU A 17 13.86 -15.66 0.17
N ASP A 18 12.73 -15.05 -0.18
CA ASP A 18 12.66 -13.68 -0.67
C ASP A 18 12.55 -12.64 0.44
N SER A 19 12.49 -13.05 1.71
CA SER A 19 12.26 -12.12 2.82
C SER A 19 13.30 -10.99 2.90
N ARG A 20 14.57 -11.28 2.62
CA ARG A 20 15.64 -10.26 2.59
C ARG A 20 15.44 -9.29 1.42
N HIS A 21 15.16 -9.83 0.25
CA HIS A 21 14.89 -9.01 -0.94
C HIS A 21 13.67 -8.15 -0.73
N GLY A 22 12.63 -8.68 -0.08
CA GLY A 22 11.44 -7.93 0.24
C GLY A 22 11.72 -6.73 1.16
N ARG A 23 12.63 -6.87 2.13
CA ARG A 23 13.03 -5.77 3.00
C ARG A 23 13.79 -4.69 2.24
N VAL A 24 14.74 -5.09 1.40
CA VAL A 24 15.52 -4.15 0.57
C VAL A 24 14.58 -3.42 -0.38
N GLU A 25 13.68 -4.13 -1.02
CA GLU A 25 12.69 -3.54 -1.91
C GLU A 25 11.81 -2.53 -1.19
N PHE A 26 11.33 -2.86 0.01
CA PHE A 26 10.51 -1.96 0.81
C PHE A 26 11.27 -0.67 1.16
N VAL A 27 12.49 -0.80 1.69
CA VAL A 27 13.31 0.36 2.07
C VAL A 27 13.60 1.23 0.87
N THR A 28 13.94 0.63 -0.26
CA THR A 28 14.23 1.34 -1.50
C THR A 28 12.98 2.08 -2.01
N SER A 29 11.84 1.40 -2.03
CA SER A 29 10.58 2.00 -2.47
C SER A 29 10.17 3.16 -1.56
N MET A 30 10.27 2.98 -0.25
CA MET A 30 9.95 4.06 0.70
C MET A 30 10.90 5.24 0.54
N HIS A 31 12.16 5.00 0.22
CA HIS A 31 13.11 6.08 -0.04
C HIS A 31 12.66 6.94 -1.23
N TYR A 32 12.25 6.32 -2.33
CA TYR A 32 11.76 7.04 -3.50
C TYR A 32 10.44 7.76 -3.22
N ILE A 33 9.54 7.12 -2.49
CA ILE A 33 8.28 7.74 -2.08
C ILE A 33 8.57 9.00 -1.26
N HIS A 34 9.46 8.89 -0.28
CA HIS A 34 9.83 10.03 0.55
C HIS A 34 10.51 11.15 -0.24
N GLN A 35 11.32 10.83 -1.25
CA GLN A 35 11.91 11.85 -2.13
C GLN A 35 10.82 12.68 -2.82
N CYS A 36 9.77 12.03 -3.32
CA CYS A 36 8.64 12.72 -3.93
C CYS A 36 7.88 13.56 -2.91
N LEU A 37 7.61 12.98 -1.74
CA LEU A 37 6.83 13.66 -0.69
C LEU A 37 7.59 14.84 -0.09
N ASP A 38 8.90 14.73 0.07
CA ASP A 38 9.73 15.80 0.66
C ASP A 38 9.63 17.11 -0.13
N GLU A 39 9.47 17.02 -1.45
CA GLU A 39 9.26 18.20 -2.27
C GLU A 39 7.89 18.86 -1.99
N ILE A 40 6.88 18.05 -1.79
CA ILE A 40 5.50 18.55 -1.57
C ILE A 40 5.37 19.14 -0.16
N VAL A 41 5.99 18.52 0.87
CA VAL A 41 5.89 19.01 2.25
C VAL A 41 6.56 20.35 2.47
N LYS A 42 7.39 20.81 1.54
CA LYS A 42 7.96 22.16 1.61
C LYS A 42 6.89 23.25 1.48
N GLU A 43 5.78 22.94 0.82
CA GLU A 43 4.74 23.90 0.49
C GLU A 43 3.39 23.61 1.16
N ARG A 44 3.18 22.36 1.63
CA ARG A 44 1.88 21.92 2.17
C ARG A 44 2.08 21.04 3.39
N ALA A 45 1.15 21.14 4.34
CA ALA A 45 1.14 20.27 5.53
C ALA A 45 0.89 18.82 5.12
N LYS A 46 1.47 17.88 5.87
CA LYS A 46 1.32 16.44 5.57
C LYS A 46 -0.15 16.01 5.52
N GLU A 47 -0.97 16.55 6.42
CA GLU A 47 -2.40 16.22 6.51
C GLU A 47 -3.19 16.64 5.26
N GLU A 48 -2.65 17.57 4.48
CA GLU A 48 -3.25 18.07 3.25
C GLU A 48 -2.74 17.36 2.00
N ILE A 49 -1.76 16.46 2.15
CA ILE A 49 -1.20 15.70 1.04
C ILE A 49 -1.93 14.36 0.95
N HIS A 50 -2.60 14.14 -0.19
CA HIS A 50 -3.43 12.97 -0.42
C HIS A 50 -2.69 11.94 -1.25
N ILE A 51 -2.55 10.73 -0.69
CA ILE A 51 -1.85 9.60 -1.31
C ILE A 51 -2.88 8.51 -1.63
N LEU A 52 -2.85 7.99 -2.85
CA LEU A 52 -3.65 6.84 -3.25
C LEU A 52 -2.73 5.63 -3.41
N ASP A 53 -3.02 4.54 -2.69
CA ASP A 53 -2.28 3.29 -2.77
C ASP A 53 -3.17 2.22 -3.41
N ILE A 54 -2.90 1.89 -4.68
CA ILE A 54 -3.66 0.91 -5.45
C ILE A 54 -3.01 -0.46 -5.31
N GLY A 55 -3.80 -1.45 -4.92
CA GLY A 55 -3.27 -2.78 -4.62
C GLY A 55 -2.53 -2.78 -3.29
N ALA A 56 -3.10 -2.10 -2.29
CA ALA A 56 -2.43 -1.82 -1.03
C ALA A 56 -2.07 -3.05 -0.21
N GLY A 57 -2.67 -4.21 -0.50
CA GLY A 57 -2.47 -5.42 0.28
C GLY A 57 -2.92 -5.22 1.71
N THR A 58 -2.06 -5.56 2.65
CA THR A 58 -2.34 -5.39 4.08
C THR A 58 -1.84 -4.03 4.62
N GLY A 59 -1.44 -3.13 3.74
CA GLY A 59 -1.03 -1.77 4.11
C GLY A 59 0.45 -1.57 4.30
N ARG A 60 1.29 -2.32 3.58
CA ARG A 60 2.75 -2.25 3.71
C ARG A 60 3.30 -0.83 3.56
N TYR A 61 2.74 -0.06 2.63
CA TYR A 61 3.11 1.35 2.41
C TYR A 61 2.09 2.31 3.02
N SER A 62 0.80 1.99 2.89
CA SER A 62 -0.29 2.84 3.38
C SER A 62 -0.20 3.12 4.87
N VAL A 63 0.05 2.09 5.68
CA VAL A 63 0.07 2.23 7.13
C VAL A 63 1.22 3.11 7.60
N PRO A 64 2.49 2.87 7.20
CA PRO A 64 3.59 3.76 7.60
C PRO A 64 3.38 5.21 7.17
N LEU A 65 2.87 5.42 5.96
CA LEU A 65 2.65 6.78 5.45
C LEU A 65 1.55 7.49 6.22
N ALA A 66 0.46 6.78 6.54
CA ALA A 66 -0.59 7.36 7.38
C ALA A 66 -0.08 7.69 8.78
N GLN A 67 0.78 6.84 9.34
CA GLN A 67 1.40 7.09 10.64
C GLN A 67 2.32 8.30 10.63
N GLU A 68 2.89 8.66 9.48
CA GLU A 68 3.68 9.87 9.31
C GLU A 68 2.84 11.13 9.23
N GLY A 69 1.53 11.02 9.07
CA GLY A 69 0.61 12.16 9.04
C GLY A 69 -0.01 12.45 7.69
N PHE A 70 0.34 11.70 6.64
CA PHE A 70 -0.26 11.88 5.31
C PHE A 70 -1.70 11.35 5.28
N ASP A 71 -2.53 11.93 4.41
CA ASP A 71 -3.89 11.44 4.16
C ASP A 71 -3.83 10.33 3.11
N VAL A 72 -3.96 9.09 3.54
CA VAL A 72 -3.79 7.92 2.68
C VAL A 72 -5.12 7.23 2.42
N THR A 73 -5.43 7.02 1.15
CA THR A 73 -6.53 6.19 0.69
C THR A 73 -5.97 4.94 0.05
N ALA A 74 -6.42 3.78 0.50
CA ALA A 74 -5.96 2.49 0.01
C ALA A 74 -7.10 1.77 -0.70
N VAL A 75 -6.79 1.17 -1.84
CA VAL A 75 -7.72 0.35 -2.61
C VAL A 75 -7.14 -1.04 -2.72
N GLU A 76 -7.90 -2.04 -2.27
CA GLU A 76 -7.47 -3.43 -2.26
C GLU A 76 -8.60 -4.34 -2.73
N LEU A 77 -8.29 -5.21 -3.68
CA LEU A 77 -9.27 -6.12 -4.28
C LEU A 77 -9.63 -7.29 -3.35
N VAL A 78 -8.64 -7.83 -2.62
CA VAL A 78 -8.80 -9.02 -1.81
C VAL A 78 -9.36 -8.66 -0.43
N LYS A 79 -10.56 -9.15 -0.12
CA LYS A 79 -11.25 -8.83 1.14
C LYS A 79 -10.44 -9.18 2.38
N HIS A 80 -9.73 -10.29 2.37
CA HIS A 80 -8.89 -10.71 3.49
C HIS A 80 -7.81 -9.69 3.80
N ASN A 81 -7.12 -9.22 2.75
CA ASN A 81 -6.08 -8.19 2.89
C ASN A 81 -6.66 -6.87 3.37
N LEU A 82 -7.81 -6.49 2.81
CA LEU A 82 -8.51 -5.27 3.21
C LEU A 82 -8.90 -5.31 4.69
N GLY A 83 -9.39 -6.46 5.17
CA GLY A 83 -9.73 -6.64 6.57
C GLY A 83 -8.52 -6.47 7.47
N ARG A 84 -7.38 -7.03 7.08
CA ARG A 84 -6.13 -6.88 7.84
C ARG A 84 -5.65 -5.42 7.86
N LEU A 85 -5.76 -4.75 6.73
CA LEU A 85 -5.42 -3.33 6.63
C LEU A 85 -6.28 -2.49 7.59
N LYS A 86 -7.58 -2.71 7.59
CA LYS A 86 -8.51 -2.00 8.48
C LYS A 86 -8.23 -2.25 9.95
N GLN A 87 -7.81 -3.48 10.31
CA GLN A 87 -7.50 -3.84 11.70
C GLN A 87 -6.29 -3.08 12.25
N LYS A 88 -5.41 -2.60 11.41
CA LYS A 88 -4.21 -1.87 11.86
C LYS A 88 -4.52 -0.48 12.41
N GLY A 89 -5.70 0.07 12.08
CA GLY A 89 -6.21 1.29 12.70
C GLY A 89 -5.34 2.53 12.55
N ALA A 90 -4.56 2.62 11.48
CA ALA A 90 -3.63 3.74 11.26
C ALA A 90 -4.28 4.97 10.64
N GLY A 91 -5.60 4.99 10.48
CA GLY A 91 -6.32 6.11 9.86
C GLY A 91 -6.33 6.07 8.34
N VAL A 92 -5.96 4.94 7.74
CA VAL A 92 -6.04 4.76 6.28
C VAL A 92 -7.50 4.63 5.85
N HIS A 93 -7.88 5.38 4.83
CA HIS A 93 -9.21 5.26 4.22
C HIS A 93 -9.18 4.09 3.24
N ALA A 94 -9.68 2.93 3.67
CA ALA A 94 -9.55 1.68 2.94
C ALA A 94 -10.84 1.28 2.23
N TYR A 95 -10.75 0.98 0.94
CA TYR A 95 -11.88 0.60 0.09
C TYR A 95 -11.57 -0.66 -0.68
N GLN A 96 -12.60 -1.50 -0.90
CA GLN A 96 -12.49 -2.65 -1.78
C GLN A 96 -12.60 -2.20 -3.24
N GLY A 97 -11.69 -2.67 -4.08
CA GLY A 97 -11.73 -2.37 -5.50
C GLY A 97 -10.40 -2.66 -6.17
N ASN A 98 -10.32 -2.29 -7.44
CA ASN A 98 -9.10 -2.41 -8.24
C ASN A 98 -8.92 -1.15 -9.09
N ALA A 99 -7.86 -1.12 -9.92
CA ALA A 99 -7.58 0.02 -10.78
C ALA A 99 -8.73 0.39 -11.73
N MET A 100 -9.59 -0.58 -12.05
CA MET A 100 -10.75 -0.37 -12.93
C MET A 100 -11.89 0.38 -12.24
N ASN A 101 -11.91 0.40 -10.89
CA ASN A 101 -12.99 0.96 -10.09
C ASN A 101 -12.70 2.37 -9.57
N LEU A 102 -11.71 3.05 -10.15
CA LEU A 102 -11.27 4.35 -9.65
C LEU A 102 -12.19 5.52 -10.04
N LYS A 103 -13.24 5.27 -10.80
CA LYS A 103 -14.21 6.30 -11.21
C LYS A 103 -14.90 7.00 -10.04
N LYS A 104 -14.93 6.36 -8.87
CA LYS A 104 -15.52 6.95 -7.66
C LYS A 104 -14.68 8.09 -7.08
N PHE A 105 -13.44 8.24 -7.53
CA PHE A 105 -12.58 9.35 -7.13
C PHE A 105 -12.48 10.35 -8.25
N SER A 106 -12.44 11.64 -7.94
CA SER A 106 -12.21 12.67 -8.95
C SER A 106 -10.73 12.64 -9.39
N ASP A 107 -10.48 13.06 -10.64
CA ASP A 107 -9.14 12.94 -11.24
C ASP A 107 -8.03 13.65 -10.47
N ASP A 108 -8.37 14.77 -9.80
CA ASP A 108 -7.41 15.58 -9.07
C ASP A 108 -7.44 15.37 -7.56
N SER A 109 -8.03 14.24 -7.10
CA SER A 109 -8.18 13.96 -5.67
C SER A 109 -6.88 13.61 -4.95
N PHE A 110 -5.85 13.20 -5.68
CA PHE A 110 -4.62 12.68 -5.09
C PHE A 110 -3.38 13.37 -5.64
N ASP A 111 -2.44 13.65 -4.75
CA ASP A 111 -1.15 14.24 -5.09
C ASP A 111 -0.14 13.21 -5.54
N VAL A 112 -0.22 12.00 -4.99
CA VAL A 112 0.68 10.88 -5.29
C VAL A 112 -0.14 9.61 -5.41
N THR A 113 0.17 8.78 -6.41
CA THR A 113 -0.46 7.46 -6.60
C THR A 113 0.62 6.39 -6.59
N LEU A 114 0.43 5.38 -5.75
CA LEU A 114 1.34 4.25 -5.61
C LEU A 114 0.76 3.01 -6.29
N LEU A 115 1.60 2.27 -7.02
CA LEU A 115 1.23 1.05 -7.73
C LEU A 115 2.24 -0.07 -7.43
N PHE A 116 2.41 -0.39 -6.16
CA PHE A 116 3.36 -1.43 -5.71
C PHE A 116 2.71 -2.78 -5.42
N GLY A 117 1.42 -2.85 -5.55
CA GLY A 117 0.62 -4.03 -5.23
C GLY A 117 0.89 -5.33 -6.02
#